data_e7f1197149d989c2434bc68428952e1a
#
_entry.id   e7f1197149d989c2434bc68428952e1a
#
_cell.length_a   1.000
_cell.length_b   1.000
_cell.length_c   1.000
_cell.angle_alpha   90.00
_cell.angle_beta   90.00
_cell.angle_gamma   90.00
#
_symmetry.space_group_name_H-M   'P 1'
#
loop_
_entity.id
_entity.type
_entity.pdbx_description
1 polymer ?
#
loop_
_entity_poly.entity_id
_entity_poly.type
_entity_poly.pdbx_seq_one_letter_code
_entity_poly.pdbx_strand_id
1 'polypeptide(L)'
;MDLAFDRHHIWHPYTSTLTPLTCYPVASANGVHIKLEDGTELVDGMSSWWSTIHGYNHPHLNQAAHQQIDQVSHVMFGGITHQPAISLCKKLLSLAPNNLEHVFLADSGSVAVEVSLKMALQYWHAKGERRPKFLTLRHGYHGDTFAAMSVTDPDNSMHSLYKGFLPEHIFAQSPTCGYWDEWKPEDLADFEDKIDSHHQELAAVILEPIVQGAGGMRIYHPEFLKGVRRLCDKYDLLLIADEIATGFGRTGKLFACEHADVQPDILCVGKALTGGYMTLSATLASKHVADTVCGGDAGCFMHGPTFMGNPLACTVATASLELIEQGDWQQQTQQIEMLFSELLPKLEEYDLVKNTRWLGAIGVVETHRPVNMETIQALFVEHGVWIRPFGKLIYMMPPFISKPEDIEKLINAIDAALQRKDCFAS
;
A
#
# COMPACT_ATOMS: atom_id res chain seq x y z
N MET A 1 22.89 18.25 12.09
CA MET A 1 23.00 17.01 11.25
C MET A 1 24.05 17.24 10.17
N ASP A 2 24.80 16.20 9.77
CA ASP A 2 25.80 16.31 8.69
C ASP A 2 25.12 16.10 7.32
N LEU A 3 24.50 17.16 6.81
CA LEU A 3 23.82 17.14 5.50
C LEU A 3 24.80 17.03 4.31
N ALA A 4 26.08 17.38 4.51
CA ALA A 4 27.08 17.21 3.47
C ALA A 4 27.40 15.73 3.27
N PHE A 5 27.53 14.97 4.35
CA PHE A 5 27.69 13.51 4.28
C PHE A 5 26.46 12.85 3.67
N ASP A 6 25.25 13.23 4.12
CA ASP A 6 23.99 12.72 3.57
C ASP A 6 23.93 12.91 2.05
N ARG A 7 24.16 14.12 1.57
CA ARG A 7 24.09 14.48 0.16
C ARG A 7 25.09 13.70 -0.72
N HIS A 8 26.28 13.38 -0.21
CA HIS A 8 27.37 12.80 -1.00
C HIS A 8 27.47 11.27 -0.87
N HIS A 9 26.88 10.68 0.17
CA HIS A 9 27.11 9.27 0.51
C HIS A 9 25.84 8.45 0.73
N ILE A 10 24.68 9.09 0.96
CA ILE A 10 23.41 8.35 1.16
C ILE A 10 22.57 8.42 -0.11
N TRP A 11 22.20 7.26 -0.63
CA TRP A 11 21.36 7.17 -1.80
C TRP A 11 19.89 7.10 -1.40
N HIS A 12 19.20 8.21 -1.52
CA HIS A 12 17.77 8.31 -1.21
C HIS A 12 16.88 7.62 -2.26
N PRO A 13 15.68 7.13 -1.87
CA PRO A 13 14.77 6.48 -2.79
C PRO A 13 14.41 7.37 -3.99
N TYR A 14 14.50 6.80 -5.21
CA TYR A 14 14.15 7.49 -6.46
C TYR A 14 14.83 8.84 -6.69
N THR A 15 16.04 9.01 -6.16
CA THR A 15 16.80 10.27 -6.24
C THR A 15 18.13 10.03 -6.94
N SER A 16 18.55 10.99 -7.77
CA SER A 16 19.87 10.99 -8.41
C SER A 16 20.95 11.39 -7.41
N THR A 17 22.06 10.66 -7.39
CA THR A 17 23.25 11.07 -6.64
C THR A 17 24.02 12.20 -7.34
N LEU A 18 23.77 12.44 -8.64
CA LEU A 18 24.39 13.53 -9.39
C LEU A 18 23.66 14.86 -9.23
N THR A 19 22.33 14.80 -9.11
CA THR A 19 21.44 15.95 -8.93
C THR A 19 20.44 15.66 -7.82
N PRO A 20 20.92 15.51 -6.56
CA PRO A 20 20.05 15.17 -5.45
C PRO A 20 19.07 16.32 -5.13
N LEU A 21 17.82 15.96 -4.87
CA LEU A 21 16.83 16.90 -4.33
C LEU A 21 17.22 17.33 -2.92
N THR A 22 16.72 18.48 -2.48
CA THR A 22 16.90 18.95 -1.12
C THR A 22 16.27 17.98 -0.12
N CYS A 23 17.06 17.55 0.87
CA CYS A 23 16.59 16.77 2.01
C CYS A 23 16.41 17.68 3.23
N TYR A 24 15.32 17.49 3.95
CA TYR A 24 14.98 18.28 5.13
C TYR A 24 15.31 17.49 6.40
N PRO A 25 16.18 18.04 7.29
CA PRO A 25 16.66 17.31 8.47
C PRO A 25 15.58 17.24 9.55
N VAL A 26 15.13 16.04 9.87
CA VAL A 26 14.11 15.80 10.90
C VAL A 26 14.76 15.66 12.26
N ALA A 27 14.32 16.47 13.22
CA ALA A 27 14.75 16.40 14.63
C ALA A 27 13.85 15.43 15.44
N SER A 28 12.54 15.49 15.23
CA SER A 28 11.55 14.66 15.93
C SER A 28 10.22 14.63 15.17
N ALA A 29 9.32 13.75 15.60
CA ALA A 29 7.93 13.74 15.13
C ALA A 29 6.99 13.34 16.26
N ASN A 30 5.77 13.91 16.29
CA ASN A 30 4.74 13.58 17.27
C ASN A 30 3.34 13.85 16.71
N GLY A 31 2.40 12.96 16.95
CA GLY A 31 1.06 13.08 16.37
C GLY A 31 1.14 13.16 14.85
N VAL A 32 0.61 14.22 14.25
CA VAL A 32 0.65 14.46 12.80
C VAL A 32 1.80 15.36 12.36
N HIS A 33 2.66 15.78 13.28
CA HIS A 33 3.69 16.78 13.01
C HIS A 33 5.09 16.19 12.93
N ILE A 34 5.82 16.59 11.90
CA ILE A 34 7.27 16.36 11.74
C ILE A 34 7.97 17.68 12.08
N LYS A 35 8.94 17.63 12.98
CA LYS A 35 9.74 18.80 13.38
C LYS A 35 11.14 18.73 12.78
N LEU A 36 11.51 19.75 12.03
CA LEU A 36 12.84 19.90 11.45
C LEU A 36 13.85 20.45 12.48
N GLU A 37 15.14 20.34 12.18
CA GLU A 37 16.23 20.84 13.07
C GLU A 37 16.20 22.35 13.27
N ASP A 38 15.72 23.11 12.30
CA ASP A 38 15.56 24.57 12.41
C ASP A 38 14.34 25.00 13.21
N GLY A 39 13.55 24.03 13.70
CA GLY A 39 12.35 24.27 14.49
C GLY A 39 11.07 24.33 13.66
N THR A 40 11.13 24.27 12.33
CA THR A 40 9.95 24.25 11.45
C THR A 40 9.10 22.99 11.74
N GLU A 41 7.80 23.16 11.89
CA GLU A 41 6.84 22.06 12.09
C GLU A 41 6.00 21.87 10.83
N LEU A 42 5.95 20.63 10.35
CA LEU A 42 5.25 20.23 9.14
C LEU A 42 4.10 19.28 9.48
N VAL A 43 2.89 19.59 9.03
CA VAL A 43 1.78 18.63 9.05
C VAL A 43 2.06 17.55 8.01
N ASP A 44 2.08 16.27 8.43
CA ASP A 44 2.32 15.15 7.53
C ASP A 44 1.06 14.78 6.76
N GLY A 45 1.04 15.07 5.47
CA GLY A 45 0.01 14.65 4.52
C GLY A 45 0.26 13.27 3.89
N MET A 46 1.29 12.51 4.33
CA MET A 46 1.73 11.28 3.66
C MET A 46 1.72 10.03 4.53
N SER A 47 1.52 10.15 5.84
CA SER A 47 1.67 9.05 6.83
C SER A 47 2.95 8.24 6.61
N SER A 48 4.10 8.90 6.34
CA SER A 48 5.35 8.23 5.96
C SER A 48 5.15 7.13 4.93
N TRP A 49 4.50 7.45 3.81
CA TRP A 49 4.09 6.53 2.76
C TRP A 49 3.12 5.43 3.26
N TRP A 50 1.93 5.84 3.73
CA TRP A 50 0.77 5.01 4.09
C TRP A 50 0.86 4.31 5.45
N SER A 51 1.96 4.39 6.18
CA SER A 51 2.23 3.52 7.33
C SER A 51 1.80 4.10 8.67
N THR A 52 1.98 5.42 8.89
CA THR A 52 1.83 6.07 10.21
C THR A 52 0.36 6.49 10.45
N ILE A 53 -0.55 5.52 10.48
CA ILE A 53 -1.98 5.78 10.59
C ILE A 53 -2.42 6.34 11.95
N HIS A 54 -1.72 5.97 13.02
CA HIS A 54 -1.98 6.42 14.40
C HIS A 54 -1.21 7.69 14.78
N GLY A 55 -0.49 8.29 13.83
CA GLY A 55 0.46 9.37 14.10
C GLY A 55 1.80 8.88 14.65
N TYR A 56 2.75 9.81 14.70
CA TYR A 56 4.11 9.57 15.18
C TYR A 56 4.18 9.47 16.70
N ASN A 57 5.15 8.70 17.20
CA ASN A 57 5.50 8.63 18.61
C ASN A 57 4.32 8.29 19.51
N HIS A 58 3.48 7.34 19.09
CA HIS A 58 2.26 6.96 19.82
C HIS A 58 2.61 6.25 21.13
N PRO A 59 2.10 6.70 22.31
CA PRO A 59 2.53 6.16 23.61
C PRO A 59 2.33 4.65 23.75
N HIS A 60 1.20 4.11 23.26
CA HIS A 60 0.90 2.69 23.33
C HIS A 60 1.90 1.84 22.51
N LEU A 61 2.25 2.30 21.31
CA LEU A 61 3.23 1.62 20.46
C LEU A 61 4.65 1.71 21.05
N ASN A 62 5.03 2.87 21.60
CA ASN A 62 6.30 3.05 22.29
C ASN A 62 6.44 2.10 23.48
N GLN A 63 5.39 2.02 24.30
CA GLN A 63 5.36 1.14 25.47
C GLN A 63 5.52 -0.33 25.09
N ALA A 64 4.80 -0.77 24.04
CA ALA A 64 4.87 -2.13 23.54
C ALA A 64 6.30 -2.46 23.04
N ALA A 65 6.92 -1.54 22.30
CA ALA A 65 8.29 -1.70 21.80
C ALA A 65 9.30 -1.81 22.96
N HIS A 66 9.25 -0.89 23.93
CA HIS A 66 10.17 -0.90 25.07
C HIS A 66 10.05 -2.19 25.89
N GLN A 67 8.82 -2.62 26.21
CA GLN A 67 8.59 -3.87 26.97
C GLN A 67 9.13 -5.09 26.24
N GLN A 68 8.99 -5.14 24.90
CA GLN A 68 9.48 -6.27 24.13
C GLN A 68 11.00 -6.29 23.99
N ILE A 69 11.66 -5.11 23.88
CA ILE A 69 13.14 -5.02 23.84
C ILE A 69 13.75 -5.59 25.12
N ASP A 70 13.15 -5.34 26.29
CA ASP A 70 13.61 -5.87 27.59
C ASP A 70 13.52 -7.40 27.69
N GLN A 71 12.69 -8.03 26.86
CA GLN A 71 12.53 -9.49 26.84
C GLN A 71 13.42 -10.14 25.76
N VAL A 72 13.11 -9.86 24.51
CA VAL A 72 13.85 -10.32 23.32
C VAL A 72 13.44 -9.54 22.09
N SER A 73 14.40 -8.91 21.44
CA SER A 73 14.15 -8.15 20.21
C SER A 73 13.99 -9.06 18.99
N HIS A 74 14.80 -10.14 18.91
CA HIS A 74 14.73 -11.11 17.83
C HIS A 74 15.17 -12.49 18.30
N VAL A 75 14.49 -13.52 17.78
CA VAL A 75 14.87 -14.92 17.81
C VAL A 75 14.39 -15.58 16.52
N MET A 76 15.15 -16.54 15.96
CA MET A 76 14.75 -17.27 14.77
C MET A 76 13.38 -17.97 14.96
N PHE A 77 12.58 -18.06 13.89
CA PHE A 77 11.23 -18.66 13.97
C PHE A 77 11.17 -20.13 13.52
N GLY A 78 12.28 -20.68 13.04
CA GLY A 78 12.37 -22.08 12.63
C GLY A 78 12.51 -23.02 13.82
N GLY A 79 11.45 -23.77 14.16
CA GLY A 79 11.41 -24.71 15.30
C GLY A 79 11.24 -24.05 16.67
N ILE A 80 11.14 -22.73 16.73
CA ILE A 80 10.89 -21.93 17.93
C ILE A 80 9.64 -21.09 17.69
N THR A 81 8.81 -20.88 18.70
CA THR A 81 7.66 -19.97 18.66
C THR A 81 7.69 -19.05 19.89
N HIS A 82 6.90 -17.98 19.82
CA HIS A 82 6.82 -16.99 20.90
C HIS A 82 5.45 -16.28 20.92
N GLN A 83 5.07 -15.77 22.09
CA GLN A 83 3.77 -15.13 22.31
C GLN A 83 3.49 -13.95 21.35
N PRO A 84 4.44 -13.04 21.04
CA PRO A 84 4.21 -11.96 20.08
C PRO A 84 3.67 -12.41 18.71
N ALA A 85 4.26 -13.45 18.10
CA ALA A 85 3.77 -13.98 16.83
C ALA A 85 2.37 -14.58 16.96
N ILE A 86 2.12 -15.34 18.03
CA ILE A 86 0.80 -15.94 18.29
C ILE A 86 -0.25 -14.85 18.45
N SER A 87 0.04 -13.81 19.23
CA SER A 87 -0.89 -12.69 19.48
C SER A 87 -1.20 -11.94 18.19
N LEU A 88 -0.17 -11.60 17.41
CA LEU A 88 -0.35 -10.92 16.11
C LEU A 88 -1.19 -11.76 15.14
N CYS A 89 -0.84 -13.04 14.95
CA CYS A 89 -1.57 -13.90 14.03
C CYS A 89 -3.04 -14.08 14.43
N LYS A 90 -3.33 -14.22 15.73
CA LYS A 90 -4.71 -14.28 16.23
C LYS A 90 -5.49 -13.00 15.87
N LYS A 91 -4.90 -11.82 16.09
CA LYS A 91 -5.54 -10.55 15.75
C LYS A 91 -5.73 -10.39 14.24
N LEU A 92 -4.72 -10.70 13.44
CA LEU A 92 -4.84 -10.65 11.99
C LEU A 92 -5.99 -11.54 11.49
N LEU A 93 -6.08 -12.78 11.96
CA LEU A 93 -7.15 -13.69 11.56
C LEU A 93 -8.54 -13.27 12.08
N SER A 94 -8.62 -12.58 13.23
CA SER A 94 -9.90 -12.06 13.72
C SER A 94 -10.42 -10.85 12.95
N LEU A 95 -9.53 -10.11 12.30
CA LEU A 95 -9.84 -8.91 11.52
C LEU A 95 -10.00 -9.20 10.02
N ALA A 96 -9.29 -10.20 9.51
CA ALA A 96 -9.27 -10.58 8.10
C ALA A 96 -10.57 -11.26 7.64
N PRO A 97 -10.83 -11.35 6.33
CA PRO A 97 -11.92 -12.17 5.79
C PRO A 97 -11.91 -13.59 6.34
N ASN A 98 -13.09 -14.10 6.72
CA ASN A 98 -13.27 -15.36 7.48
C ASN A 98 -12.77 -16.63 6.78
N ASN A 99 -12.54 -16.59 5.47
CA ASN A 99 -11.98 -17.70 4.70
C ASN A 99 -10.45 -17.83 4.82
N LEU A 100 -9.78 -16.83 5.41
CA LEU A 100 -8.32 -16.83 5.60
C LEU A 100 -7.99 -17.39 6.98
N GLU A 101 -7.23 -18.48 7.01
CA GLU A 101 -6.97 -19.24 8.25
C GLU A 101 -5.47 -19.41 8.58
N HIS A 102 -4.58 -19.05 7.66
CA HIS A 102 -3.13 -19.19 7.83
C HIS A 102 -2.42 -17.86 7.57
N VAL A 103 -1.39 -17.59 8.38
CA VAL A 103 -0.59 -16.35 8.29
C VAL A 103 0.87 -16.71 8.09
N PHE A 104 1.46 -16.18 7.03
CA PHE A 104 2.90 -16.22 6.80
C PHE A 104 3.46 -14.81 6.99
N LEU A 105 4.28 -14.62 8.04
CA LEU A 105 4.90 -13.34 8.36
C LEU A 105 6.12 -13.09 7.45
N ALA A 106 6.28 -11.88 6.95
CA ALA A 106 7.35 -11.49 6.04
C ALA A 106 7.91 -10.09 6.37
N ASP A 107 9.03 -9.73 5.75
CA ASP A 107 9.80 -8.55 6.16
C ASP A 107 9.28 -7.23 5.60
N SER A 108 8.72 -7.25 4.39
CA SER A 108 8.23 -6.03 3.71
C SER A 108 7.07 -6.35 2.77
N GLY A 109 6.37 -5.32 2.29
CA GLY A 109 5.28 -5.48 1.33
C GLY A 109 5.69 -6.23 0.07
N SER A 110 6.84 -5.87 -0.54
CA SER A 110 7.36 -6.57 -1.72
C SER A 110 7.60 -8.06 -1.43
N VAL A 111 8.11 -8.40 -0.23
CA VAL A 111 8.32 -9.80 0.17
C VAL A 111 7.00 -10.52 0.41
N ALA A 112 5.97 -9.87 0.96
CA ALA A 112 4.64 -10.47 1.08
C ALA A 112 4.06 -10.82 -0.29
N VAL A 113 4.25 -9.96 -1.30
CA VAL A 113 3.86 -10.25 -2.69
C VAL A 113 4.67 -11.41 -3.25
N GLU A 114 6.00 -11.43 -3.10
CA GLU A 114 6.85 -12.57 -3.50
C GLU A 114 6.34 -13.88 -2.89
N VAL A 115 5.98 -13.86 -1.61
CA VAL A 115 5.42 -15.01 -0.88
C VAL A 115 4.09 -15.46 -1.51
N SER A 116 3.18 -14.52 -1.80
CA SER A 116 1.87 -14.83 -2.39
C SER A 116 1.99 -15.45 -3.79
N LEU A 117 2.89 -14.91 -4.63
CA LEU A 117 3.18 -15.46 -5.96
C LEU A 117 3.77 -16.87 -5.88
N LYS A 118 4.72 -17.09 -4.95
CA LYS A 118 5.29 -18.42 -4.70
C LYS A 118 4.24 -19.40 -4.19
N MET A 119 3.33 -18.98 -3.29
CA MET A 119 2.23 -19.81 -2.82
C MET A 119 1.34 -20.27 -3.98
N ALA A 120 0.95 -19.35 -4.88
CA ALA A 120 0.14 -19.68 -6.03
C ALA A 120 0.84 -20.64 -7.00
N LEU A 121 2.13 -20.44 -7.28
CA LEU A 121 2.91 -21.34 -8.13
C LEU A 121 3.04 -22.74 -7.50
N GLN A 122 3.35 -22.80 -6.20
CA GLN A 122 3.51 -24.06 -5.49
C GLN A 122 2.18 -24.80 -5.31
N TYR A 123 1.05 -24.06 -5.18
CA TYR A 123 -0.31 -24.61 -5.17
C TYR A 123 -0.60 -25.42 -6.43
N TRP A 124 -0.34 -24.85 -7.62
CA TRP A 124 -0.57 -25.56 -8.88
C TRP A 124 0.42 -26.69 -9.10
N HIS A 125 1.67 -26.52 -8.70
CA HIS A 125 2.65 -27.59 -8.73
C HIS A 125 2.20 -28.78 -7.89
N ALA A 126 1.68 -28.55 -6.68
CA ALA A 126 1.15 -29.60 -5.82
C ALA A 126 -0.09 -30.32 -6.42
N LYS A 127 -0.86 -29.64 -7.27
CA LYS A 127 -1.96 -30.23 -8.05
C LYS A 127 -1.49 -30.98 -9.33
N GLY A 128 -0.17 -31.00 -9.60
CA GLY A 128 0.40 -31.60 -10.81
C GLY A 128 0.20 -30.75 -12.08
N GLU A 129 -0.15 -29.47 -11.94
CA GLU A 129 -0.37 -28.54 -13.03
C GLU A 129 0.75 -27.52 -13.14
N ARG A 130 1.12 -27.15 -14.38
CA ARG A 130 2.07 -26.07 -14.63
C ARG A 130 1.34 -24.83 -15.08
N ARG A 131 1.20 -23.86 -14.17
CA ARG A 131 0.58 -22.55 -14.43
C ARG A 131 1.57 -21.44 -14.08
N PRO A 132 2.45 -21.02 -15.02
CA PRO A 132 3.58 -20.12 -14.73
C PRO A 132 3.23 -18.63 -14.83
N LYS A 133 2.00 -18.27 -15.17
CA LYS A 133 1.61 -16.89 -15.44
C LYS A 133 0.69 -16.32 -14.35
N PHE A 134 0.68 -15.01 -14.26
CA PHE A 134 -0.28 -14.25 -13.47
C PHE A 134 -1.05 -13.31 -14.38
N LEU A 135 -2.31 -13.03 -14.03
CA LEU A 135 -3.09 -11.95 -14.62
C LEU A 135 -3.15 -10.80 -13.61
N THR A 136 -2.83 -9.61 -14.07
CA THR A 136 -2.85 -8.39 -13.26
C THR A 136 -3.32 -7.20 -14.09
N LEU A 137 -3.36 -6.00 -13.52
CA LEU A 137 -3.86 -4.80 -14.17
C LEU A 137 -2.72 -3.87 -14.61
N ARG A 138 -2.91 -3.20 -15.75
CA ARG A 138 -2.14 -2.00 -16.07
C ARG A 138 -2.25 -1.00 -14.93
N HIS A 139 -1.24 -0.16 -14.75
CA HIS A 139 -1.13 0.78 -13.64
C HIS A 139 -1.14 0.14 -12.23
N GLY A 140 -0.98 -1.18 -12.12
CA GLY A 140 -0.76 -1.85 -10.84
C GLY A 140 0.68 -1.64 -10.34
N TYR A 141 0.85 -1.65 -9.02
CA TYR A 141 2.17 -1.64 -8.37
C TYR A 141 2.16 -2.58 -7.17
N HIS A 142 3.12 -3.50 -7.15
CA HIS A 142 3.18 -4.56 -6.15
C HIS A 142 4.53 -4.65 -5.40
N GLY A 143 5.44 -3.72 -5.66
CA GLY A 143 6.74 -3.64 -4.99
C GLY A 143 7.92 -3.63 -5.93
N ASP A 144 9.14 -3.53 -5.37
CA ASP A 144 10.38 -3.28 -6.10
C ASP A 144 11.31 -4.51 -6.15
N THR A 145 10.92 -5.67 -5.59
CA THR A 145 11.63 -6.94 -5.81
C THR A 145 11.24 -7.54 -7.16
N PHE A 146 12.11 -8.36 -7.76
CA PHE A 146 11.94 -8.77 -9.15
C PHE A 146 10.64 -9.49 -9.48
N ALA A 147 10.14 -10.40 -8.63
CA ALA A 147 8.85 -11.02 -8.93
C ALA A 147 7.68 -10.06 -8.67
N ALA A 148 7.73 -9.23 -7.64
CA ALA A 148 6.76 -8.17 -7.42
C ALA A 148 6.73 -7.17 -8.60
N MET A 149 7.91 -6.80 -9.13
CA MET A 149 8.02 -5.97 -10.34
C MET A 149 7.44 -6.65 -11.58
N SER A 150 7.55 -7.97 -11.71
CA SER A 150 7.05 -8.70 -12.88
C SER A 150 5.52 -8.66 -13.02
N VAL A 151 4.80 -8.47 -11.91
CA VAL A 151 3.34 -8.29 -11.87
C VAL A 151 2.91 -6.81 -11.73
N THR A 152 3.86 -5.89 -11.68
CA THR A 152 3.65 -4.43 -11.73
C THR A 152 3.62 -3.97 -13.19
N ASP A 153 2.93 -2.86 -13.48
CA ASP A 153 2.81 -2.33 -14.85
C ASP A 153 4.17 -2.24 -15.55
N PRO A 154 4.38 -2.97 -16.66
CA PRO A 154 5.66 -3.03 -17.36
C PRO A 154 6.04 -1.73 -18.06
N ASP A 155 5.08 -0.83 -18.31
CA ASP A 155 5.31 0.46 -18.95
C ASP A 155 5.57 1.58 -17.92
N ASN A 156 5.48 1.27 -16.64
CA ASN A 156 5.92 2.18 -15.60
C ASN A 156 7.44 2.38 -15.71
N SER A 157 7.88 3.63 -15.75
CA SER A 157 9.27 4.03 -15.99
C SER A 157 10.32 3.33 -15.12
N MET A 158 9.96 2.93 -13.90
CA MET A 158 10.86 2.22 -12.99
C MET A 158 11.17 0.79 -13.46
N HIS A 159 10.25 0.14 -14.14
CA HIS A 159 10.36 -1.28 -14.50
C HIS A 159 10.82 -1.51 -15.93
N SER A 160 10.70 -0.53 -16.81
CA SER A 160 11.14 -0.62 -18.20
C SER A 160 12.65 -0.92 -18.34
N LEU A 161 13.47 -0.51 -17.37
CA LEU A 161 14.90 -0.80 -17.29
C LEU A 161 15.24 -2.29 -17.18
N TYR A 162 14.32 -3.09 -16.64
CA TYR A 162 14.52 -4.52 -16.39
C TYR A 162 13.78 -5.40 -17.41
N LYS A 163 13.30 -4.81 -18.50
CA LYS A 163 12.62 -5.53 -19.58
C LYS A 163 13.55 -6.60 -20.18
N GLY A 164 13.03 -7.82 -20.31
CA GLY A 164 13.80 -8.98 -20.77
C GLY A 164 14.54 -9.76 -19.67
N PHE A 165 14.60 -9.24 -18.43
CA PHE A 165 15.09 -9.97 -17.26
C PHE A 165 13.94 -10.54 -16.42
N LEU A 166 12.83 -9.81 -16.32
CA LEU A 166 11.65 -10.23 -15.55
C LEU A 166 10.82 -11.26 -16.30
N PRO A 167 10.15 -12.21 -15.60
CA PRO A 167 9.13 -13.04 -16.19
C PRO A 167 8.02 -12.18 -16.83
N GLU A 168 7.50 -12.63 -17.98
CA GLU A 168 6.41 -11.96 -18.67
C GLU A 168 5.06 -12.55 -18.21
N HIS A 169 4.17 -11.68 -17.76
CA HIS A 169 2.82 -12.00 -17.29
C HIS A 169 1.76 -11.35 -18.18
N ILE A 170 0.49 -11.55 -17.85
CA ILE A 170 -0.65 -11.05 -18.63
C ILE A 170 -1.22 -9.84 -17.93
N PHE A 171 -1.43 -8.76 -18.70
CA PHE A 171 -1.94 -7.49 -18.19
C PHE A 171 -3.26 -7.14 -18.86
N ALA A 172 -4.30 -6.98 -18.06
CA ALA A 172 -5.55 -6.38 -18.49
C ALA A 172 -5.52 -4.86 -18.29
N GLN A 173 -6.38 -4.14 -19.02
CA GLN A 173 -6.51 -2.70 -18.84
C GLN A 173 -7.00 -2.35 -17.45
N SER A 174 -6.52 -1.21 -16.93
CA SER A 174 -7.07 -0.65 -15.69
C SER A 174 -8.54 -0.31 -15.85
N PRO A 175 -9.37 -0.48 -14.80
CA PRO A 175 -10.72 0.05 -14.78
C PRO A 175 -10.72 1.57 -15.05
N THR A 176 -11.71 2.05 -15.78
CA THR A 176 -11.92 3.46 -16.09
C THR A 176 -13.06 4.10 -15.31
N CYS A 177 -14.06 3.30 -14.90
CA CYS A 177 -15.13 3.76 -14.00
C CYS A 177 -14.55 4.12 -12.65
N GLY A 178 -14.72 5.39 -12.22
CA GLY A 178 -14.39 5.83 -10.87
C GLY A 178 -15.32 5.23 -9.82
N TYR A 179 -14.91 5.34 -8.56
CA TYR A 179 -15.66 4.76 -7.43
C TYR A 179 -17.10 5.29 -7.32
N TRP A 180 -17.30 6.57 -7.60
CA TRP A 180 -18.60 7.25 -7.49
C TRP A 180 -19.36 7.36 -8.82
N ASP A 181 -18.80 6.82 -9.92
CA ASP A 181 -19.42 6.83 -11.24
C ASP A 181 -20.56 5.79 -11.34
N GLU A 182 -21.36 5.90 -12.39
CA GLU A 182 -22.26 4.82 -12.77
C GLU A 182 -21.44 3.65 -13.36
N TRP A 183 -21.68 2.44 -12.87
CA TRP A 183 -20.98 1.27 -13.34
C TRP A 183 -21.26 0.96 -14.81
N LYS A 184 -20.21 0.70 -15.56
CA LYS A 184 -20.26 0.28 -16.96
C LYS A 184 -19.69 -1.13 -17.10
N PRO A 185 -20.52 -2.13 -17.45
CA PRO A 185 -20.06 -3.53 -17.59
C PRO A 185 -18.90 -3.70 -18.59
N GLU A 186 -18.80 -2.82 -19.59
CA GLU A 186 -17.74 -2.84 -20.60
C GLU A 186 -16.35 -2.61 -19.98
N ASP A 187 -16.29 -2.02 -18.81
CA ASP A 187 -15.03 -1.79 -18.08
C ASP A 187 -14.35 -3.10 -17.64
N LEU A 188 -15.10 -4.18 -17.56
CA LEU A 188 -14.60 -5.53 -17.27
C LEU A 188 -14.20 -6.32 -18.52
N ALA A 189 -14.58 -5.90 -19.72
CA ALA A 189 -14.51 -6.72 -20.92
C ALA A 189 -13.08 -7.19 -21.28
N ASP A 190 -12.07 -6.30 -21.21
CA ASP A 190 -10.68 -6.68 -21.50
C ASP A 190 -10.15 -7.70 -20.47
N PHE A 191 -10.55 -7.56 -19.21
CA PHE A 191 -10.18 -8.52 -18.17
C PHE A 191 -10.82 -9.89 -18.42
N GLU A 192 -12.10 -9.91 -18.82
CA GLU A 192 -12.82 -11.12 -19.16
C GLU A 192 -12.19 -11.82 -20.37
N ASP A 193 -11.85 -11.11 -21.44
CA ASP A 193 -11.14 -11.65 -22.61
C ASP A 193 -9.79 -12.26 -22.23
N LYS A 194 -9.01 -11.61 -21.36
CA LYS A 194 -7.71 -12.10 -20.93
C LYS A 194 -7.82 -13.38 -20.10
N ILE A 195 -8.74 -13.41 -19.13
CA ILE A 195 -8.91 -14.60 -18.28
C ILE A 195 -9.45 -15.78 -19.08
N ASP A 196 -10.42 -15.54 -20.00
CA ASP A 196 -10.99 -16.57 -20.85
C ASP A 196 -9.93 -17.20 -21.76
N SER A 197 -9.05 -16.40 -22.34
CA SER A 197 -8.01 -16.86 -23.25
C SER A 197 -6.84 -17.56 -22.55
N HIS A 198 -6.55 -17.25 -21.27
CA HIS A 198 -5.31 -17.64 -20.60
C HIS A 198 -5.49 -18.45 -19.31
N HIS A 199 -6.73 -18.72 -18.85
CA HIS A 199 -6.98 -19.34 -17.53
C HIS A 199 -6.20 -20.64 -17.28
N GLN A 200 -5.89 -21.42 -18.33
CA GLN A 200 -5.16 -22.69 -18.20
C GLN A 200 -3.67 -22.52 -17.86
N GLU A 201 -3.09 -21.35 -18.11
CA GLU A 201 -1.70 -21.05 -17.78
C GLU A 201 -1.56 -20.10 -16.57
N LEU A 202 -2.68 -19.58 -16.04
CA LEU A 202 -2.69 -18.66 -14.92
C LEU A 202 -2.58 -19.39 -13.58
N ALA A 203 -1.60 -19.00 -12.75
CA ALA A 203 -1.52 -19.43 -11.35
C ALA A 203 -2.52 -18.66 -10.48
N ALA A 204 -2.64 -17.37 -10.71
CA ALA A 204 -3.55 -16.51 -9.97
C ALA A 204 -3.82 -15.19 -10.72
N VAL A 205 -4.85 -14.49 -10.27
CA VAL A 205 -5.04 -13.06 -10.48
C VAL A 205 -4.43 -12.33 -9.28
N ILE A 206 -3.69 -11.26 -9.51
CA ILE A 206 -3.22 -10.34 -8.46
C ILE A 206 -3.60 -8.91 -8.80
N LEU A 207 -4.13 -8.16 -7.83
CA LEU A 207 -4.48 -6.75 -7.99
C LEU A 207 -4.52 -6.01 -6.64
N GLU A 208 -4.42 -4.68 -6.71
CA GLU A 208 -4.71 -3.78 -5.59
C GLU A 208 -6.24 -3.54 -5.55
N PRO A 209 -6.95 -3.92 -4.47
CA PRO A 209 -8.39 -3.72 -4.38
C PRO A 209 -8.76 -2.24 -4.33
N ILE A 210 -9.70 -1.80 -5.19
CA ILE A 210 -10.33 -0.47 -5.21
C ILE A 210 -9.37 0.68 -5.52
N VAL A 211 -8.13 0.67 -5.01
CA VAL A 211 -7.17 1.78 -5.19
C VAL A 211 -5.86 1.25 -5.75
N GLN A 212 -5.54 1.62 -6.98
CA GLN A 212 -4.20 1.48 -7.54
C GLN A 212 -3.34 2.66 -7.07
N GLY A 213 -2.47 2.43 -6.07
CA GLY A 213 -1.72 3.49 -5.40
C GLY A 213 -0.62 4.11 -6.26
N ALA A 214 0.59 3.57 -6.22
CA ALA A 214 1.76 4.11 -6.91
C ALA A 214 1.60 4.15 -8.45
N GLY A 215 0.72 3.37 -9.01
CA GLY A 215 0.40 3.36 -10.45
C GLY A 215 -0.49 4.49 -10.94
N GLY A 216 -0.85 5.45 -10.08
CA GLY A 216 -1.60 6.64 -10.50
C GLY A 216 -2.69 7.11 -9.54
N MET A 217 -2.74 6.60 -8.33
CA MET A 217 -3.77 6.95 -7.33
C MET A 217 -5.19 6.82 -7.91
N ARG A 218 -5.45 5.72 -8.64
CA ARG A 218 -6.71 5.44 -9.33
C ARG A 218 -7.67 4.78 -8.35
N ILE A 219 -8.88 5.30 -8.24
CA ILE A 219 -9.92 4.78 -7.36
C ILE A 219 -11.04 4.26 -8.26
N TYR A 220 -11.20 2.95 -8.36
CA TYR A 220 -12.11 2.32 -9.32
C TYR A 220 -13.37 1.74 -8.67
N HIS A 221 -14.37 1.49 -9.50
CA HIS A 221 -15.71 1.06 -9.07
C HIS A 221 -15.69 -0.36 -8.47
N PRO A 222 -16.38 -0.60 -7.32
CA PRO A 222 -16.39 -1.92 -6.64
C PRO A 222 -16.91 -3.08 -7.50
N GLU A 223 -17.82 -2.83 -8.44
CA GLU A 223 -18.36 -3.86 -9.34
C GLU A 223 -17.29 -4.50 -10.24
N PHE A 224 -16.18 -3.77 -10.53
CA PHE A 224 -15.04 -4.37 -11.21
C PHE A 224 -14.45 -5.52 -10.38
N LEU A 225 -14.16 -5.28 -9.10
CA LEU A 225 -13.58 -6.30 -8.22
C LEU A 225 -14.53 -7.48 -8.01
N LYS A 226 -15.85 -7.23 -7.91
CA LYS A 226 -16.86 -8.30 -7.90
C LYS A 226 -16.83 -9.13 -9.19
N GLY A 227 -16.69 -8.47 -10.33
CA GLY A 227 -16.53 -9.12 -11.63
C GLY A 227 -15.30 -10.02 -11.67
N VAL A 228 -14.15 -9.52 -11.20
CA VAL A 228 -12.90 -10.27 -11.09
C VAL A 228 -13.08 -11.53 -10.23
N ARG A 229 -13.70 -11.41 -9.04
CA ARG A 229 -13.94 -12.58 -8.16
C ARG A 229 -14.80 -13.63 -8.86
N ARG A 230 -15.91 -13.23 -9.50
CA ARG A 230 -16.77 -14.16 -10.24
C ARG A 230 -16.02 -14.89 -11.36
N LEU A 231 -15.13 -14.20 -12.06
CA LEU A 231 -14.31 -14.79 -13.10
C LEU A 231 -13.28 -15.77 -12.53
N CYS A 232 -12.62 -15.43 -11.42
CA CYS A 232 -11.74 -16.36 -10.73
C CYS A 232 -12.49 -17.62 -10.29
N ASP A 233 -13.70 -17.50 -9.73
CA ASP A 233 -14.53 -18.63 -9.32
C ASP A 233 -14.93 -19.50 -10.52
N LYS A 234 -15.32 -18.86 -11.65
CA LYS A 234 -15.69 -19.57 -12.89
C LYS A 234 -14.58 -20.45 -13.44
N TYR A 235 -13.32 -20.01 -13.31
CA TYR A 235 -12.14 -20.68 -13.90
C TYR A 235 -11.27 -21.41 -12.87
N ASP A 236 -11.72 -21.56 -11.63
CA ASP A 236 -10.96 -22.17 -10.52
C ASP A 236 -9.57 -21.53 -10.35
N LEU A 237 -9.52 -20.19 -10.33
CA LEU A 237 -8.29 -19.41 -10.18
C LEU A 237 -8.20 -18.76 -8.80
N LEU A 238 -6.99 -18.71 -8.26
CA LEU A 238 -6.73 -17.99 -7.03
C LEU A 238 -6.79 -16.47 -7.26
N LEU A 239 -7.40 -15.75 -6.31
CA LEU A 239 -7.37 -14.30 -6.25
C LEU A 239 -6.43 -13.85 -5.12
N ILE A 240 -5.38 -13.10 -5.47
CA ILE A 240 -4.47 -12.44 -4.55
C ILE A 240 -4.87 -10.98 -4.45
N ALA A 241 -5.26 -10.54 -3.26
CA ALA A 241 -5.52 -9.13 -2.97
C ALA A 241 -4.30 -8.50 -2.32
N ASP A 242 -3.74 -7.50 -2.97
CA ASP A 242 -2.65 -6.68 -2.42
C ASP A 242 -3.22 -5.49 -1.65
N GLU A 243 -3.40 -5.66 -0.36
CA GLU A 243 -3.90 -4.64 0.57
C GLU A 243 -2.78 -3.97 1.39
N ILE A 244 -1.54 -4.02 0.90
CA ILE A 244 -0.39 -3.42 1.59
C ILE A 244 -0.57 -1.92 1.78
N ALA A 245 -1.17 -1.24 0.80
CA ALA A 245 -1.45 0.19 0.87
C ALA A 245 -2.86 0.49 1.39
N THR A 246 -3.84 -0.32 1.06
CA THR A 246 -5.27 -0.05 1.29
C THR A 246 -5.80 -0.58 2.62
N GLY A 247 -5.14 -1.57 3.20
CA GLY A 247 -5.56 -2.22 4.45
C GLY A 247 -5.54 -1.30 5.68
N PHE A 248 -6.21 -1.77 6.72
CA PHE A 248 -6.28 -1.15 8.05
C PHE A 248 -6.94 0.23 8.06
N GLY A 249 -8.01 0.41 7.30
CA GLY A 249 -8.88 1.58 7.41
C GLY A 249 -8.64 2.69 6.37
N ARG A 250 -7.56 2.63 5.57
CA ARG A 250 -7.16 3.72 4.67
C ARG A 250 -8.25 4.16 3.69
N THR A 251 -9.06 3.24 3.19
CA THR A 251 -10.14 3.51 2.24
C THR A 251 -11.52 3.74 2.90
N GLY A 252 -11.57 3.85 4.23
CA GLY A 252 -12.83 3.95 4.98
C GLY A 252 -13.47 2.60 5.33
N LYS A 253 -12.89 1.49 4.85
CA LYS A 253 -13.17 0.11 5.26
C LYS A 253 -11.92 -0.50 5.85
N LEU A 254 -12.04 -1.53 6.69
CA LEU A 254 -10.88 -2.18 7.30
C LEU A 254 -9.95 -2.75 6.23
N PHE A 255 -10.53 -3.44 5.25
CA PHE A 255 -9.88 -3.86 4.01
C PHE A 255 -10.65 -3.36 2.80
N ALA A 256 -9.97 -2.97 1.73
CA ALA A 256 -10.63 -2.42 0.55
C ALA A 256 -11.50 -3.45 -0.17
N CYS A 257 -11.22 -4.75 -0.04
CA CYS A 257 -12.08 -5.82 -0.53
C CYS A 257 -13.52 -5.75 0.01
N GLU A 258 -13.75 -5.16 1.19
CA GLU A 258 -15.08 -4.99 1.80
C GLU A 258 -15.99 -4.05 0.99
N HIS A 259 -15.44 -3.10 0.21
CA HIS A 259 -16.24 -2.25 -0.66
C HIS A 259 -17.00 -3.05 -1.74
N ALA A 260 -16.47 -4.20 -2.09
CA ALA A 260 -17.03 -5.10 -3.10
C ALA A 260 -17.63 -6.39 -2.50
N ASP A 261 -17.59 -6.55 -1.18
CA ASP A 261 -17.95 -7.81 -0.50
C ASP A 261 -17.24 -9.04 -1.10
N VAL A 262 -15.92 -8.88 -1.36
CA VAL A 262 -15.07 -9.91 -1.97
C VAL A 262 -14.13 -10.51 -0.93
N GLN A 263 -14.03 -11.84 -0.94
CA GLN A 263 -13.06 -12.59 -0.14
C GLN A 263 -11.97 -13.14 -1.09
N PRO A 264 -10.70 -12.71 -0.92
CA PRO A 264 -9.59 -13.26 -1.69
C PRO A 264 -9.16 -14.64 -1.15
N ASP A 265 -8.45 -15.41 -1.97
CA ASP A 265 -7.82 -16.66 -1.53
C ASP A 265 -6.50 -16.41 -0.79
N ILE A 266 -5.81 -15.31 -1.16
CA ILE A 266 -4.58 -14.86 -0.54
C ILE A 266 -4.67 -13.33 -0.35
N LEU A 267 -4.27 -12.83 0.81
CA LEU A 267 -4.28 -11.41 1.17
C LEU A 267 -2.88 -10.98 1.62
N CYS A 268 -2.32 -9.94 1.00
CA CYS A 268 -1.06 -9.33 1.41
C CYS A 268 -1.33 -8.04 2.20
N VAL A 269 -0.71 -7.90 3.37
CA VAL A 269 -0.80 -6.71 4.22
C VAL A 269 0.59 -6.26 4.69
N GLY A 270 0.74 -4.96 4.95
CA GLY A 270 2.00 -4.37 5.40
C GLY A 270 1.82 -2.92 5.81
N LYS A 271 2.83 -2.07 5.63
CA LYS A 271 2.79 -0.62 5.91
C LYS A 271 2.11 -0.26 7.24
N ALA A 272 0.81 0.05 7.21
CA ALA A 272 0.02 0.41 8.39
C ALA A 272 -0.03 -0.68 9.48
N LEU A 273 0.29 -1.92 9.13
CA LEU A 273 0.31 -3.05 10.07
C LEU A 273 1.09 -2.75 11.36
N THR A 274 2.21 -2.04 11.26
CA THR A 274 3.03 -1.66 12.43
C THR A 274 2.82 -0.21 12.89
N GLY A 275 1.81 0.48 12.35
CA GLY A 275 1.61 1.91 12.64
C GLY A 275 2.80 2.80 12.23
N GLY A 276 3.65 2.33 11.31
CA GLY A 276 4.81 3.07 10.80
C GLY A 276 6.08 2.95 11.66
N TYR A 277 6.11 2.08 12.65
CA TYR A 277 7.27 1.93 13.55
C TYR A 277 8.42 1.15 12.93
N MET A 278 8.13 0.11 12.18
CA MET A 278 9.16 -0.72 11.54
C MET A 278 8.59 -1.55 10.41
N THR A 279 9.45 -2.20 9.66
CA THR A 279 9.06 -3.09 8.58
C THR A 279 8.50 -4.40 9.15
N LEU A 280 7.34 -4.78 8.63
CA LEU A 280 6.69 -6.09 8.79
C LEU A 280 5.58 -6.18 7.75
N SER A 281 5.36 -7.37 7.25
CA SER A 281 4.23 -7.69 6.40
C SER A 281 3.70 -9.08 6.72
N ALA A 282 2.55 -9.42 6.18
CA ALA A 282 1.99 -10.75 6.27
C ALA A 282 1.28 -11.13 4.98
N THR A 283 1.36 -12.41 4.63
CA THR A 283 0.56 -13.03 3.58
C THR A 283 -0.39 -14.01 4.27
N LEU A 284 -1.68 -13.71 4.21
CA LEU A 284 -2.72 -14.58 4.74
C LEU A 284 -3.25 -15.46 3.63
N ALA A 285 -3.52 -16.71 3.92
CA ALA A 285 -4.03 -17.67 2.94
C ALA A 285 -5.22 -18.46 3.48
N SER A 286 -6.09 -18.88 2.58
CA SER A 286 -7.17 -19.81 2.93
C SER A 286 -6.61 -21.17 3.33
N LYS A 287 -7.37 -21.92 4.14
CA LYS A 287 -6.98 -23.29 4.50
C LYS A 287 -6.77 -24.18 3.27
N HIS A 288 -7.60 -23.99 2.23
CA HIS A 288 -7.48 -24.74 0.99
C HIS A 288 -6.13 -24.51 0.29
N VAL A 289 -5.66 -23.25 0.23
CA VAL A 289 -4.34 -22.92 -0.33
C VAL A 289 -3.22 -23.53 0.50
N ALA A 290 -3.26 -23.35 1.81
CA ALA A 290 -2.22 -23.84 2.72
C ALA A 290 -2.12 -25.39 2.71
N ASP A 291 -3.24 -26.09 2.80
CA ASP A 291 -3.28 -27.55 2.77
C ASP A 291 -2.78 -28.10 1.44
N THR A 292 -3.18 -27.49 0.31
CA THR A 292 -2.71 -27.93 -1.00
C THR A 292 -1.20 -27.73 -1.17
N VAL A 293 -0.68 -26.56 -0.79
CA VAL A 293 0.76 -26.26 -0.85
C VAL A 293 1.57 -27.26 -0.01
N CYS A 294 1.12 -27.54 1.22
CA CYS A 294 1.82 -28.44 2.14
C CYS A 294 1.59 -29.93 1.82
N GLY A 295 0.52 -30.26 1.10
CA GLY A 295 0.22 -31.62 0.64
C GLY A 295 1.01 -32.07 -0.59
N GLY A 296 1.72 -31.16 -1.27
CA GLY A 296 2.56 -31.49 -2.41
C GLY A 296 3.89 -32.15 -2.05
N ASP A 297 4.68 -32.51 -3.05
CA ASP A 297 5.96 -33.24 -2.90
C ASP A 297 6.98 -32.54 -1.99
N ALA A 298 6.97 -31.23 -1.90
CA ALA A 298 7.85 -30.48 -1.02
C ALA A 298 7.49 -30.62 0.47
N GLY A 299 6.24 -30.98 0.80
CA GLY A 299 5.74 -31.17 2.16
C GLY A 299 5.68 -29.90 3.02
N CYS A 300 6.08 -28.76 2.48
CA CYS A 300 6.07 -27.46 3.16
C CYS A 300 6.12 -26.32 2.15
N PHE A 301 5.80 -25.10 2.61
CA PHE A 301 6.01 -23.89 1.80
C PHE A 301 7.50 -23.49 1.78
N MET A 302 8.06 -23.35 0.59
CA MET A 302 9.50 -23.17 0.36
C MET A 302 9.93 -21.71 0.46
N HIS A 303 9.77 -21.11 1.65
CA HIS A 303 10.24 -19.75 2.00
C HIS A 303 10.51 -19.63 3.49
N GLY A 304 11.54 -18.89 3.93
CA GLY A 304 11.87 -18.72 5.34
C GLY A 304 12.97 -17.66 5.56
N PRO A 305 12.60 -16.36 5.68
CA PRO A 305 13.56 -15.30 5.92
C PRO A 305 14.07 -15.29 7.37
N THR A 306 15.28 -14.76 7.58
CA THR A 306 15.95 -14.73 8.89
C THR A 306 15.11 -14.03 9.97
N PHE A 307 14.49 -12.90 9.63
CA PHE A 307 13.72 -12.09 10.57
C PHE A 307 12.22 -12.40 10.56
N MET A 308 11.80 -13.48 9.93
CA MET A 308 10.40 -13.92 9.94
C MET A 308 9.87 -14.02 11.39
N GLY A 309 8.71 -13.40 11.62
CA GLY A 309 8.07 -13.42 12.93
C GLY A 309 8.89 -12.71 14.01
N ASN A 310 9.68 -11.69 13.67
CA ASN A 310 10.45 -10.92 14.64
C ASN A 310 9.59 -10.49 15.84
N PRO A 311 9.94 -10.88 17.09
CA PRO A 311 9.13 -10.61 18.28
C PRO A 311 8.83 -9.12 18.48
N LEU A 312 9.82 -8.24 18.27
CA LEU A 312 9.63 -6.79 18.43
C LEU A 312 8.61 -6.25 17.44
N ALA A 313 8.76 -6.59 16.15
CA ALA A 313 7.83 -6.17 15.11
C ALA A 313 6.42 -6.75 15.33
N CYS A 314 6.30 -8.01 15.73
CA CYS A 314 5.02 -8.64 16.05
C CYS A 314 4.31 -7.95 17.22
N THR A 315 5.05 -7.57 18.27
CA THR A 315 4.48 -6.87 19.44
C THR A 315 3.98 -5.48 19.06
N VAL A 316 4.76 -4.71 18.30
CA VAL A 316 4.35 -3.38 17.84
C VAL A 316 3.15 -3.49 16.90
N ALA A 317 3.14 -4.45 15.98
CA ALA A 317 1.99 -4.68 15.10
C ALA A 317 0.73 -5.09 15.90
N THR A 318 0.88 -5.92 16.92
CA THR A 318 -0.23 -6.27 17.82
C THR A 318 -0.81 -5.02 18.49
N ALA A 319 0.04 -4.15 19.03
CA ALA A 319 -0.39 -2.89 19.63
C ALA A 319 -1.06 -1.93 18.62
N SER A 320 -0.57 -1.89 17.37
CA SER A 320 -1.22 -1.14 16.29
C SER A 320 -2.63 -1.68 16.00
N LEU A 321 -2.80 -2.99 15.93
CA LEU A 321 -4.10 -3.62 15.70
C LEU A 321 -5.05 -3.45 16.90
N GLU A 322 -4.53 -3.35 18.13
CA GLU A 322 -5.34 -3.00 19.31
C GLU A 322 -5.99 -1.62 19.18
N LEU A 323 -5.26 -0.64 18.62
CA LEU A 323 -5.83 0.68 18.33
C LEU A 323 -6.89 0.62 17.22
N ILE A 324 -6.71 -0.24 16.23
CA ILE A 324 -7.72 -0.50 15.18
C ILE A 324 -8.99 -1.09 15.80
N GLU A 325 -8.85 -2.09 16.68
CA GLU A 325 -10.01 -2.72 17.36
C GLU A 325 -10.80 -1.76 18.25
N GLN A 326 -10.19 -0.70 18.77
CA GLN A 326 -10.90 0.37 19.50
C GLN A 326 -11.93 1.11 18.63
N GLY A 327 -11.75 1.14 17.31
CA GLY A 327 -12.75 1.59 16.36
C GLY A 327 -12.78 3.08 16.06
N ASP A 328 -11.97 3.92 16.69
CA ASP A 328 -11.95 5.38 16.47
C ASP A 328 -11.63 5.76 15.02
N TRP A 329 -10.86 4.92 14.34
CA TRP A 329 -10.43 5.15 12.97
C TRP A 329 -11.58 5.29 11.97
N GLN A 330 -12.73 4.63 12.17
CA GLN A 330 -13.88 4.74 11.27
C GLN A 330 -14.40 6.17 11.23
N GLN A 331 -14.61 6.77 12.40
CA GLN A 331 -15.05 8.16 12.50
C GLN A 331 -13.99 9.13 11.97
N GLN A 332 -12.73 8.88 12.28
CA GLN A 332 -11.60 9.70 11.85
C GLN A 332 -11.47 9.72 10.32
N THR A 333 -11.46 8.55 9.68
CA THR A 333 -11.38 8.45 8.22
C THR A 333 -12.60 9.01 7.51
N GLN A 334 -13.79 8.83 8.08
CA GLN A 334 -15.02 9.43 7.56
C GLN A 334 -14.97 10.96 7.61
N GLN A 335 -14.45 11.55 8.71
CA GLN A 335 -14.27 13.00 8.82
C GLN A 335 -13.30 13.54 7.78
N ILE A 336 -12.19 12.85 7.55
CA ILE A 336 -11.21 13.21 6.51
C ILE A 336 -11.86 13.13 5.12
N GLU A 337 -12.60 12.05 4.83
CA GLU A 337 -13.32 11.88 3.57
C GLU A 337 -14.32 13.01 3.32
N MET A 338 -15.09 13.40 4.33
CA MET A 338 -16.02 14.53 4.24
C MET A 338 -15.29 15.83 3.84
N LEU A 339 -14.18 16.14 4.51
CA LEU A 339 -13.39 17.33 4.19
C LEU A 339 -12.81 17.27 2.78
N PHE A 340 -12.31 16.12 2.34
CA PHE A 340 -11.85 15.96 0.96
C PHE A 340 -12.98 16.13 -0.04
N SER A 341 -14.16 15.57 0.23
CA SER A 341 -15.33 15.71 -0.65
C SER A 341 -15.83 17.15 -0.78
N GLU A 342 -15.64 17.96 0.26
CA GLU A 342 -16.04 19.36 0.28
C GLU A 342 -15.00 20.29 -0.37
N LEU A 343 -13.71 20.02 -0.11
CA LEU A 343 -12.64 20.98 -0.40
C LEU A 343 -11.91 20.69 -1.72
N LEU A 344 -11.70 19.42 -2.06
CA LEU A 344 -10.96 19.06 -3.28
C LEU A 344 -11.65 19.51 -4.57
N PRO A 345 -12.98 19.37 -4.76
CA PRO A 345 -13.64 19.83 -5.99
C PRO A 345 -13.48 21.32 -6.26
N LYS A 346 -13.25 22.15 -5.25
CA LYS A 346 -13.00 23.59 -5.41
C LYS A 346 -11.69 23.87 -6.18
N LEU A 347 -10.73 22.95 -6.11
CA LEU A 347 -9.46 23.07 -6.82
C LEU A 347 -9.60 22.79 -8.33
N GLU A 348 -10.72 22.24 -8.79
CA GLU A 348 -11.00 22.03 -10.22
C GLU A 348 -11.32 23.35 -10.96
N GLU A 349 -11.47 24.46 -10.24
CA GLU A 349 -11.57 25.80 -10.83
C GLU A 349 -10.26 26.24 -11.53
N TYR A 350 -9.13 25.61 -11.20
CA TYR A 350 -7.85 25.85 -11.87
C TYR A 350 -7.74 25.06 -13.17
N ASP A 351 -7.53 25.72 -14.30
CA ASP A 351 -7.29 25.09 -15.63
C ASP A 351 -6.16 24.06 -15.62
N LEU A 352 -5.29 24.13 -14.63
CA LEU A 352 -4.18 23.20 -14.46
C LEU A 352 -4.62 21.86 -13.89
N VAL A 353 -5.72 21.81 -13.15
CA VAL A 353 -6.25 20.60 -12.54
C VAL A 353 -7.06 19.82 -13.57
N LYS A 354 -6.72 18.55 -13.73
CA LYS A 354 -7.41 17.62 -14.62
C LYS A 354 -8.67 17.03 -13.95
N ASN A 355 -8.51 16.59 -12.71
CA ASN A 355 -9.59 16.10 -11.84
C ASN A 355 -9.13 16.03 -10.40
N THR A 356 -10.10 15.91 -9.51
CA THR A 356 -9.89 15.52 -8.10
C THR A 356 -10.62 14.21 -7.80
N ARG A 357 -10.14 13.45 -6.81
CA ARG A 357 -10.78 12.22 -6.35
C ARG A 357 -10.39 11.90 -4.92
N TRP A 358 -11.25 11.18 -4.22
CA TRP A 358 -11.05 10.81 -2.82
C TRP A 358 -11.75 9.50 -2.47
N LEU A 359 -11.25 8.84 -1.45
CA LEU A 359 -11.90 7.69 -0.79
C LEU A 359 -11.27 7.50 0.60
N GLY A 360 -12.09 7.50 1.65
CA GLY A 360 -11.60 7.42 3.03
C GLY A 360 -10.55 8.49 3.32
N ALA A 361 -9.39 8.10 3.84
CA ALA A 361 -8.29 9.02 4.14
C ALA A 361 -7.29 9.14 2.96
N ILE A 362 -7.80 9.18 1.73
CA ILE A 362 -7.02 9.39 0.50
C ILE A 362 -7.63 10.56 -0.26
N GLY A 363 -6.84 11.59 -0.58
CA GLY A 363 -7.22 12.71 -1.43
C GLY A 363 -6.21 12.92 -2.54
N VAL A 364 -6.66 13.19 -3.76
CA VAL A 364 -5.81 13.30 -4.95
C VAL A 364 -6.21 14.49 -5.80
N VAL A 365 -5.22 15.25 -6.22
CA VAL A 365 -5.33 16.29 -7.26
C VAL A 365 -4.44 15.88 -8.42
N GLU A 366 -5.03 15.54 -9.56
CA GLU A 366 -4.30 15.23 -10.79
C GLU A 366 -4.21 16.47 -11.67
N THR A 367 -3.01 16.81 -12.12
CA THR A 367 -2.75 17.98 -12.95
C THR A 367 -2.50 17.60 -14.41
N HIS A 368 -2.73 18.54 -15.34
CA HIS A 368 -2.42 18.33 -16.75
C HIS A 368 -0.91 18.27 -17.02
N ARG A 369 -0.10 18.92 -16.18
CA ARG A 369 1.36 18.99 -16.31
C ARG A 369 2.06 18.37 -15.11
N PRO A 370 3.23 17.74 -15.28
CA PRO A 370 3.99 17.22 -14.16
C PRO A 370 4.41 18.32 -13.19
N VAL A 371 4.54 17.97 -11.91
CA VAL A 371 5.07 18.89 -10.89
C VAL A 371 6.57 19.09 -11.07
N ASN A 372 7.04 20.29 -10.75
CA ASN A 372 8.45 20.56 -10.50
C ASN A 372 8.75 20.25 -9.03
N MET A 373 9.38 19.10 -8.78
CA MET A 373 9.58 18.59 -7.42
C MET A 373 10.40 19.51 -6.53
N GLU A 374 11.41 20.20 -7.07
CA GLU A 374 12.25 21.08 -6.28
C GLU A 374 11.46 22.30 -5.77
N THR A 375 10.72 22.94 -6.66
CA THR A 375 9.95 24.14 -6.34
C THR A 375 8.73 23.84 -5.47
N ILE A 376 7.94 22.80 -5.84
CA ILE A 376 6.71 22.49 -5.10
C ILE A 376 7.00 21.95 -3.70
N GLN A 377 8.08 21.18 -3.53
CA GLN A 377 8.48 20.67 -2.21
C GLN A 377 8.92 21.80 -1.28
N ALA A 378 9.68 22.78 -1.79
CA ALA A 378 10.08 23.95 -1.03
C ALA A 378 8.86 24.76 -0.58
N LEU A 379 7.91 24.99 -1.48
CA LEU A 379 6.66 25.71 -1.18
C LEU A 379 5.86 24.96 -0.07
N PHE A 380 5.73 23.65 -0.15
CA PHE A 380 5.02 22.88 0.88
C PHE A 380 5.68 23.03 2.25
N VAL A 381 7.00 22.99 2.31
CA VAL A 381 7.73 23.21 3.57
C VAL A 381 7.54 24.65 4.08
N GLU A 382 7.57 25.67 3.22
CA GLU A 382 7.26 27.07 3.59
C GLU A 382 5.85 27.22 4.16
N HIS A 383 4.87 26.43 3.66
CA HIS A 383 3.50 26.41 4.18
C HIS A 383 3.33 25.49 5.41
N GLY A 384 4.39 24.88 5.91
CA GLY A 384 4.36 24.04 7.09
C GLY A 384 3.63 22.71 6.89
N VAL A 385 3.76 22.11 5.69
CA VAL A 385 3.18 20.82 5.37
C VAL A 385 4.20 19.91 4.69
N TRP A 386 4.01 18.61 4.84
CA TRP A 386 4.77 17.59 4.14
C TRP A 386 3.86 16.82 3.19
N ILE A 387 3.97 17.13 1.90
CA ILE A 387 3.29 16.43 0.80
C ILE A 387 4.37 16.04 -0.21
N ARG A 388 4.36 14.80 -0.69
CA ARG A 388 5.34 14.28 -1.65
C ARG A 388 4.67 13.91 -2.97
N PRO A 389 4.47 14.84 -3.91
CA PRO A 389 3.90 14.57 -5.22
C PRO A 389 4.77 13.65 -6.07
N PHE A 390 4.21 13.05 -7.09
CA PHE A 390 4.97 12.43 -8.17
C PHE A 390 4.29 12.58 -9.53
N GLY A 391 5.08 12.81 -10.59
CA GLY A 391 4.56 13.02 -11.93
C GLY A 391 3.52 14.13 -11.98
N LYS A 392 2.28 13.78 -12.27
CA LYS A 392 1.14 14.71 -12.33
C LYS A 392 0.21 14.66 -11.11
N LEU A 393 0.64 13.96 -10.07
CA LEU A 393 -0.21 13.69 -8.91
C LEU A 393 0.28 14.42 -7.67
N ILE A 394 -0.59 15.25 -7.11
CA ILE A 394 -0.46 15.78 -5.77
C ILE A 394 -1.49 15.01 -4.93
N TYR A 395 -1.03 14.18 -4.00
CA TYR A 395 -1.92 13.29 -3.26
C TYR A 395 -1.63 13.35 -1.77
N MET A 396 -2.65 13.08 -1.00
CA MET A 396 -2.62 13.10 0.45
C MET A 396 -3.17 11.79 0.99
N MET A 397 -2.55 11.29 2.03
CA MET A 397 -2.98 10.15 2.84
C MET A 397 -2.55 10.40 4.29
N PRO A 398 -3.18 11.41 4.93
CA PRO A 398 -2.78 11.85 6.27
C PRO A 398 -3.00 10.75 7.32
N PRO A 399 -2.35 10.84 8.49
CA PRO A 399 -2.70 10.02 9.65
C PRO A 399 -4.18 10.18 10.00
N PHE A 400 -4.83 9.12 10.48
CA PHE A 400 -6.28 9.16 10.77
C PHE A 400 -6.63 10.17 11.86
N ILE A 401 -5.71 10.42 12.79
CA ILE A 401 -5.85 11.37 13.88
C ILE A 401 -5.73 12.85 13.45
N SER A 402 -5.56 13.13 12.15
CA SER A 402 -5.49 14.49 11.62
C SER A 402 -6.82 15.22 11.88
N LYS A 403 -6.71 16.44 12.37
CA LYS A 403 -7.86 17.29 12.68
C LYS A 403 -8.29 18.08 11.43
N PRO A 404 -9.49 18.67 11.42
CA PRO A 404 -9.96 19.51 10.32
C PRO A 404 -8.96 20.59 9.90
N GLU A 405 -8.37 21.29 10.88
CA GLU A 405 -7.37 22.33 10.64
C GLU A 405 -6.10 21.82 9.96
N ASP A 406 -5.69 20.56 10.22
CA ASP A 406 -4.54 19.92 9.55
C ASP A 406 -4.86 19.66 8.08
N ILE A 407 -6.06 19.12 7.80
CA ILE A 407 -6.53 18.83 6.44
C ILE A 407 -6.69 20.12 5.63
N GLU A 408 -7.30 21.17 6.21
CA GLU A 408 -7.42 22.48 5.60
C GLU A 408 -6.04 23.08 5.27
N LYS A 409 -5.08 22.93 6.16
CA LYS A 409 -3.69 23.40 5.95
C LYS A 409 -3.03 22.69 4.77
N LEU A 410 -3.20 21.36 4.65
CA LEU A 410 -2.71 20.59 3.52
C LEU A 410 -3.32 21.09 2.18
N ILE A 411 -4.63 21.29 2.15
CA ILE A 411 -5.35 21.72 0.95
C ILE A 411 -4.98 23.17 0.57
N ASN A 412 -4.85 24.07 1.56
CA ASN A 412 -4.42 25.45 1.32
C ASN A 412 -3.00 25.53 0.74
N ALA A 413 -2.11 24.62 1.14
CA ALA A 413 -0.78 24.53 0.55
C ALA A 413 -0.82 24.04 -0.91
N ILE A 414 -1.72 23.13 -1.25
CA ILE A 414 -1.96 22.69 -2.63
C ILE A 414 -2.54 23.84 -3.45
N ASP A 415 -3.53 24.57 -2.91
CA ASP A 415 -4.11 25.75 -3.56
C ASP A 415 -3.04 26.81 -3.88
N ALA A 416 -2.16 27.11 -2.91
CA ALA A 416 -1.02 28.02 -3.14
C ALA A 416 -0.06 27.51 -4.23
N ALA A 417 0.18 26.19 -4.31
CA ALA A 417 1.00 25.61 -5.35
C ALA A 417 0.36 25.74 -6.75
N LEU A 418 -0.97 25.56 -6.85
CA LEU A 418 -1.70 25.69 -8.13
C LEU A 418 -1.67 27.12 -8.68
N GLN A 419 -1.51 28.11 -7.85
CA GLN A 419 -1.37 29.53 -8.23
C GLN A 419 0.04 29.85 -8.78
N ARG A 420 1.03 28.98 -8.56
CA ARG A 420 2.42 29.20 -8.95
C ARG A 420 2.82 28.34 -10.16
N LYS A 421 3.06 29.00 -11.29
CA LYS A 421 3.43 28.34 -12.55
C LYS A 421 4.75 27.57 -12.48
N ASP A 422 5.71 28.04 -11.67
CA ASP A 422 7.03 27.41 -11.49
C ASP A 422 6.99 26.10 -10.69
N CYS A 423 5.89 25.80 -10.01
CA CYS A 423 5.64 24.51 -9.37
C CYS A 423 5.34 23.37 -10.36
N PHE A 424 5.18 23.68 -11.66
CA PHE A 424 4.84 22.70 -12.70
C PHE A 424 5.78 22.81 -13.89
N ALA A 425 6.00 21.70 -14.57
CA ALA A 425 6.78 21.68 -15.80
C ALA A 425 6.10 22.53 -16.87
N SER A 426 6.89 23.16 -17.74
CA SER A 426 6.42 24.01 -18.86
C SER A 426 5.70 23.18 -19.95
#